data_e29e662f3ce060b5fbe66c3b2695cf3f
#
_entry.id   e29e662f3ce060b5fbe66c3b2695cf3f
#
_cell.length_a   1.000
_cell.length_b   1.000
_cell.length_c   1.000
_cell.angle_alpha   90.00
_cell.angle_beta   90.00
_cell.angle_gamma   90.00
#
_symmetry.space_group_name_H-M   'P 1'
#
loop_
_entity.id
_entity.type
_entity.pdbx_description
1 polymer ?
#
loop_
_entity_poly.entity_id
_entity_poly.type
_entity_poly.pdbx_seq_one_letter_code
_entity_poly.pdbx_strand_id
1 'polypeptide(L)'
;MHSMEATVGRGPLAGPVVACAVILPKDCDILYINDSKKLTAAKRDELYDVIMEKAVSVGIGMASHERIDEINILQATYEAMRQAIGKLDPAPDLTLNDAVTIPGVDIKQVPIIKGDAKSISIGAASIVAKVTRDRMMVEYDNIYPGYGFASNKGYGSAEHIKALKEIGPSPIHRASFIHNFI
;
A
#
# COMPACT_ATOMS: atom_id res chain seq x y z
N MET A 1 21.81 2.85 -8.03
CA MET A 1 20.84 3.57 -7.18
C MET A 1 19.82 2.57 -6.67
N HIS A 2 19.48 2.62 -5.38
CA HIS A 2 18.62 1.59 -4.77
C HIS A 2 17.21 2.13 -4.57
N SER A 3 16.20 1.36 -4.98
CA SER A 3 14.81 1.60 -4.61
C SER A 3 14.40 0.69 -3.46
N MET A 4 13.37 1.11 -2.74
CA MET A 4 12.72 0.37 -1.66
C MET A 4 11.24 0.25 -1.95
N GLU A 5 10.65 -0.89 -1.64
CA GLU A 5 9.27 -1.17 -1.97
C GLU A 5 8.48 -1.73 -0.80
N ALA A 6 7.24 -1.29 -0.67
CA ALA A 6 6.29 -1.79 0.30
C ALA A 6 4.86 -1.78 -0.26
N THR A 7 3.99 -2.58 0.34
CA THR A 7 2.59 -2.70 -0.04
C THR A 7 1.64 -2.54 1.14
N VAL A 8 0.42 -2.12 0.86
CA VAL A 8 -0.69 -2.01 1.81
C VAL A 8 -2.01 -2.43 1.16
N GLY A 9 -2.93 -2.93 1.96
CA GLY A 9 -4.28 -3.24 1.50
C GLY A 9 -4.47 -4.65 0.94
N ARG A 10 -3.67 -5.64 1.37
CA ARG A 10 -3.89 -7.05 0.99
C ARG A 10 -5.08 -7.67 1.69
N GLY A 11 -5.29 -7.39 2.98
CA GLY A 11 -6.34 -7.99 3.81
C GLY A 11 -7.74 -7.35 3.81
N PRO A 12 -7.96 -6.08 3.39
CA PRO A 12 -9.27 -5.47 3.37
C PRO A 12 -10.31 -6.21 2.51
N LEU A 13 -11.58 -6.07 2.86
CA LEU A 13 -12.73 -6.59 2.11
C LEU A 13 -13.11 -5.71 0.93
N ALA A 14 -12.62 -4.46 0.91
CA ALA A 14 -12.95 -3.46 -0.10
C ALA A 14 -11.76 -2.61 -0.50
N GLY A 15 -11.77 -2.09 -1.71
CA GLY A 15 -10.78 -1.18 -2.23
C GLY A 15 -9.55 -1.87 -2.82
N PRO A 16 -8.61 -1.07 -3.38
CA PRO A 16 -7.42 -1.58 -4.07
C PRO A 16 -6.35 -2.08 -3.12
N VAL A 17 -5.42 -2.88 -3.65
CA VAL A 17 -4.08 -3.04 -3.10
C VAL A 17 -3.19 -1.94 -3.69
N VAL A 18 -2.33 -1.34 -2.86
CA VAL A 18 -1.44 -0.25 -3.24
C VAL A 18 0.00 -0.63 -2.92
N ALA A 19 0.90 -0.43 -3.88
CA ALA A 19 2.33 -0.58 -3.73
C ALA A 19 3.01 0.78 -3.91
N CYS A 20 4.12 0.99 -3.23
CA CYS A 20 4.98 2.15 -3.41
C CYS A 20 6.43 1.72 -3.50
N ALA A 21 7.15 2.30 -4.45
CA ALA A 21 8.59 2.22 -4.56
C ALA A 21 9.20 3.61 -4.39
N VAL A 22 10.26 3.73 -3.60
CA VAL A 22 10.91 5.00 -3.27
C VAL A 22 12.40 4.89 -3.46
N ILE A 23 13.01 5.89 -4.09
CA ILE A 23 14.45 6.13 -4.10
C ILE A 23 14.73 7.34 -3.23
N LEU A 24 15.47 7.16 -2.15
CA LEU A 24 15.93 8.25 -1.28
C LEU A 24 17.35 8.65 -1.60
N PRO A 25 17.73 9.93 -1.35
CA PRO A 25 19.13 10.36 -1.40
C PRO A 25 20.01 9.55 -0.43
N LYS A 26 21.29 9.36 -0.76
CA LYS A 26 22.22 8.59 0.07
C LYS A 26 22.35 9.10 1.51
N ASP A 27 22.28 10.41 1.69
CA ASP A 27 22.43 11.07 2.99
C ASP A 27 21.08 11.52 3.58
N CYS A 28 20.01 10.80 3.27
CA CYS A 28 18.67 11.12 3.75
C CYS A 28 18.52 10.75 5.22
N ASP A 29 18.32 11.76 6.06
CA ASP A 29 18.04 11.65 7.49
C ASP A 29 16.57 12.03 7.79
N ILE A 30 15.64 11.18 7.45
CA ILE A 30 14.24 11.37 7.84
C ILE A 30 14.05 10.72 9.22
N LEU A 31 13.83 11.54 10.24
CA LEU A 31 13.61 11.07 11.61
C LEU A 31 12.26 10.33 11.73
N TYR A 32 12.23 9.28 12.56
CA TYR A 32 11.02 8.51 12.96
C TYR A 32 10.42 7.55 11.92
N ILE A 33 11.11 7.20 10.83
CA ILE A 33 10.61 6.22 9.86
C ILE A 33 10.81 4.76 10.30
N ASN A 34 11.65 4.49 11.29
CA ASN A 34 12.10 3.13 11.65
C ASN A 34 11.00 2.16 12.10
N ASP A 35 9.82 2.65 12.46
CA ASP A 35 8.68 1.80 12.83
C ASP A 35 7.37 2.45 12.37
N SER A 36 7.13 2.38 11.07
CA SER A 36 5.97 2.99 10.42
C SER A 36 4.62 2.50 10.97
N LYS A 37 4.60 1.27 11.52
CA LYS A 37 3.39 0.67 12.09
C LYS A 37 2.97 1.27 13.44
N LYS A 38 3.92 1.86 14.18
CA LYS A 38 3.66 2.52 15.47
C LYS A 38 3.32 3.99 15.35
N LEU A 39 3.40 4.56 14.16
CA LEU A 39 3.11 5.97 13.93
C LEU A 39 1.61 6.25 13.96
N THR A 40 1.23 7.41 14.55
CA THR A 40 -0.13 7.92 14.43
C THR A 40 -0.44 8.33 12.99
N ALA A 41 -1.73 8.43 12.63
CA ALA A 41 -2.14 8.88 11.31
C ALA A 41 -1.60 10.30 11.01
N ALA A 42 -1.68 11.23 11.97
CA ALA A 42 -1.14 12.58 11.83
C ALA A 42 0.38 12.58 11.56
N LYS A 43 1.14 11.73 12.27
CA LYS A 43 2.58 11.62 12.05
C LYS A 43 2.92 11.01 10.70
N ARG A 44 2.13 10.03 10.24
CA ARG A 44 2.29 9.49 8.87
C ARG A 44 2.02 10.54 7.79
N ASP A 45 0.99 11.35 7.94
CA ASP A 45 0.69 12.45 7.00
C ASP A 45 1.83 13.47 6.93
N GLU A 46 2.38 13.86 8.07
CA GLU A 46 3.56 14.74 8.13
C GLU A 46 4.76 14.14 7.42
N LEU A 47 5.07 12.87 7.70
CA LEU A 47 6.19 12.17 7.08
C LEU A 47 5.98 11.89 5.59
N TYR A 48 4.74 11.67 5.16
CA TYR A 48 4.41 11.58 3.74
C TYR A 48 4.87 12.81 2.97
N ASP A 49 4.55 14.01 3.47
CA ASP A 49 4.95 15.26 2.82
C ASP A 49 6.47 15.41 2.78
N VAL A 50 7.16 15.07 3.87
CA VAL A 50 8.63 15.09 3.94
C VAL A 50 9.26 14.12 2.95
N ILE A 51 8.72 12.90 2.84
CA ILE A 51 9.22 11.88 1.90
C ILE A 51 9.01 12.35 0.46
N MET A 52 7.84 12.85 0.13
CA MET A 52 7.52 13.34 -1.22
C MET A 52 8.41 14.50 -1.65
N GLU A 53 8.82 15.37 -0.70
CA GLU A 53 9.75 16.48 -0.95
C GLU A 53 11.20 16.00 -1.13
N LYS A 54 11.67 15.07 -0.29
CA LYS A 54 13.08 14.65 -0.25
C LYS A 54 13.44 13.49 -1.18
N ALA A 55 12.50 12.69 -1.60
CA ALA A 55 12.75 11.52 -2.45
C ALA A 55 13.29 11.92 -3.82
N VAL A 56 14.25 11.16 -4.32
CA VAL A 56 14.73 11.28 -5.70
C VAL A 56 13.64 10.87 -6.68
N SER A 57 12.93 9.79 -6.37
CA SER A 57 11.79 9.31 -7.17
C SER A 57 10.83 8.52 -6.31
N VAL A 58 9.54 8.63 -6.60
CA VAL A 58 8.46 7.87 -5.98
C VAL A 58 7.58 7.28 -7.07
N GLY A 59 7.38 5.98 -7.05
CA GLY A 59 6.45 5.28 -7.92
C GLY A 59 5.31 4.67 -7.09
N ILE A 60 4.07 4.89 -7.50
CA ILE A 60 2.88 4.31 -6.88
C ILE A 60 2.19 3.42 -7.91
N GLY A 61 1.97 2.16 -7.54
CA GLY A 61 1.21 1.19 -8.31
C GLY A 61 0.01 0.71 -7.52
N MET A 62 -1.03 0.26 -8.22
CA MET A 62 -2.21 -0.29 -7.58
C MET A 62 -2.91 -1.32 -8.47
N ALA A 63 -3.65 -2.22 -7.83
CA ALA A 63 -4.57 -3.11 -8.52
C ALA A 63 -5.96 -2.97 -7.87
N SER A 64 -6.97 -2.83 -8.71
CA SER A 64 -8.36 -2.63 -8.27
C SER A 64 -8.95 -3.87 -7.62
N HIS A 65 -10.08 -3.71 -6.94
CA HIS A 65 -10.86 -4.82 -6.40
C HIS A 65 -11.26 -5.84 -7.48
N GLU A 66 -11.61 -5.37 -8.68
CA GLU A 66 -11.94 -6.22 -9.84
C GLU A 66 -10.72 -7.06 -10.27
N ARG A 67 -9.56 -6.41 -10.35
CA ARG A 67 -8.31 -7.12 -10.70
C ARG A 67 -7.92 -8.16 -9.64
N ILE A 68 -8.13 -7.84 -8.36
CA ILE A 68 -7.93 -8.78 -7.25
C ILE A 68 -8.84 -10.00 -7.40
N ASP A 69 -10.12 -9.80 -7.72
CA ASP A 69 -11.07 -10.88 -7.93
C ASP A 69 -10.72 -11.73 -9.16
N GLU A 70 -10.16 -11.13 -10.20
CA GLU A 70 -9.76 -11.81 -11.45
C GLU A 70 -8.52 -12.69 -11.30
N ILE A 71 -7.45 -12.19 -10.67
CA ILE A 71 -6.12 -12.84 -10.65
C ILE A 71 -5.63 -13.26 -9.26
N ASN A 72 -6.41 -13.08 -8.21
CA ASN A 72 -6.15 -13.19 -6.78
C ASN A 72 -5.25 -12.08 -6.20
N ILE A 73 -5.25 -11.99 -4.86
CA ILE A 73 -4.54 -10.91 -4.14
C ILE A 73 -3.01 -10.99 -4.29
N LEU A 74 -2.43 -12.19 -4.37
CA LEU A 74 -0.99 -12.35 -4.53
C LEU A 74 -0.53 -11.80 -5.88
N GLN A 75 -1.17 -12.20 -6.96
CA GLN A 75 -0.83 -11.75 -8.31
C GLN A 75 -1.13 -10.27 -8.51
N ALA A 76 -2.25 -9.78 -7.97
CA ALA A 76 -2.60 -8.37 -7.99
C ALA A 76 -1.57 -7.51 -7.22
N THR A 77 -1.07 -8.01 -6.08
CA THR A 77 0.00 -7.36 -5.32
C THR A 77 1.28 -7.27 -6.15
N TYR A 78 1.71 -8.34 -6.80
CA TYR A 78 2.88 -8.31 -7.68
C TYR A 78 2.70 -7.35 -8.86
N GLU A 79 1.52 -7.28 -9.43
CA GLU A 79 1.21 -6.34 -10.51
C GLU A 79 1.34 -4.88 -10.04
N ALA A 80 0.79 -4.55 -8.87
CA ALA A 80 0.94 -3.23 -8.26
C ALA A 80 2.41 -2.89 -7.98
N MET A 81 3.20 -3.85 -7.48
CA MET A 81 4.63 -3.68 -7.22
C MET A 81 5.42 -3.42 -8.51
N ARG A 82 5.16 -4.18 -9.58
CA ARG A 82 5.80 -3.95 -10.89
C ARG A 82 5.47 -2.57 -11.45
N GLN A 83 4.22 -2.11 -11.30
CA GLN A 83 3.83 -0.76 -11.71
C GLN A 83 4.60 0.31 -10.91
N ALA A 84 4.73 0.15 -9.59
CA ALA A 84 5.44 1.09 -8.75
C ALA A 84 6.92 1.22 -9.16
N ILE A 85 7.61 0.11 -9.33
CA ILE A 85 9.02 0.09 -9.78
C ILE A 85 9.16 0.69 -11.18
N GLY A 86 8.26 0.35 -12.11
CA GLY A 86 8.29 0.84 -13.48
C GLY A 86 8.10 2.35 -13.65
N LYS A 87 7.56 3.02 -12.62
CA LYS A 87 7.39 4.48 -12.59
C LYS A 87 8.58 5.24 -12.04
N LEU A 88 9.59 4.55 -11.53
CA LEU A 88 10.78 5.20 -10.99
C LEU A 88 11.65 5.78 -12.12
N ASP A 89 12.06 7.03 -11.97
CA ASP A 89 12.99 7.73 -12.84
C ASP A 89 14.00 8.52 -11.98
N PRO A 90 15.29 8.19 -12.02
CA PRO A 90 15.92 7.14 -12.83
C PRO A 90 15.55 5.71 -12.40
N ALA A 91 15.70 4.75 -13.31
CA ALA A 91 15.50 3.34 -12.99
C ALA A 91 16.53 2.86 -11.95
N PRO A 92 16.12 2.09 -10.94
CA PRO A 92 17.05 1.60 -9.91
C PRO A 92 17.88 0.41 -10.43
N ASP A 93 19.09 0.25 -9.88
CA ASP A 93 19.97 -0.91 -10.12
C ASP A 93 19.63 -2.09 -9.20
N LEU A 94 19.02 -1.80 -8.07
CA LEU A 94 18.68 -2.75 -7.01
C LEU A 94 17.39 -2.32 -6.34
N THR A 95 16.51 -3.25 -6.03
CA THR A 95 15.33 -3.02 -5.19
C THR A 95 15.39 -3.86 -3.92
N LEU A 96 15.06 -3.24 -2.80
CA LEU A 96 14.87 -3.89 -1.50
C LEU A 96 13.38 -4.00 -1.24
N ASN A 97 12.89 -5.23 -1.08
CA ASN A 97 11.47 -5.51 -0.96
C ASN A 97 11.13 -6.02 0.44
N ASP A 98 9.98 -5.65 0.97
CA ASP A 98 9.50 -6.18 2.26
C ASP A 98 9.09 -7.65 2.11
N ALA A 99 10.00 -8.54 2.49
CA ALA A 99 9.85 -10.00 2.60
C ALA A 99 9.46 -10.77 1.33
N VAL A 100 9.53 -10.16 0.12
CA VAL A 100 9.13 -10.82 -1.13
C VAL A 100 10.15 -10.67 -2.24
N THR A 101 10.13 -11.60 -3.20
CA THR A 101 10.76 -11.45 -4.51
C THR A 101 9.66 -11.31 -5.55
N ILE A 102 9.72 -10.25 -6.36
CA ILE A 102 8.66 -9.90 -7.32
C ILE A 102 8.96 -10.59 -8.66
N PRO A 103 8.04 -11.44 -9.16
CA PRO A 103 8.20 -12.04 -10.48
C PRO A 103 8.15 -10.99 -11.59
N GLY A 104 8.92 -11.21 -12.67
CA GLY A 104 8.88 -10.34 -13.85
C GLY A 104 9.59 -9.00 -13.72
N VAL A 105 10.47 -8.86 -12.72
CA VAL A 105 11.32 -7.68 -12.53
C VAL A 105 12.76 -8.07 -12.80
N ASP A 106 13.39 -7.46 -13.82
CA ASP A 106 14.77 -7.75 -14.25
C ASP A 106 15.85 -7.01 -13.44
N ILE A 107 15.45 -6.31 -12.40
CA ILE A 107 16.36 -5.60 -11.48
C ILE A 107 16.74 -6.56 -10.36
N LYS A 108 17.99 -6.48 -9.88
CA LYS A 108 18.44 -7.24 -8.72
C LYS A 108 17.54 -6.96 -7.51
N GLN A 109 17.02 -8.00 -6.89
CA GLN A 109 16.11 -7.92 -5.76
C GLN A 109 16.74 -8.50 -4.50
N VAL A 110 16.51 -7.83 -3.36
CA VAL A 110 16.90 -8.33 -2.03
C VAL A 110 15.67 -8.29 -1.12
N PRO A 111 15.06 -9.43 -0.82
CA PRO A 111 13.96 -9.47 0.15
C PRO A 111 14.49 -9.28 1.57
N ILE A 112 13.85 -8.38 2.33
CA ILE A 112 14.24 -8.07 3.71
C ILE A 112 13.07 -8.39 4.65
N ILE A 113 13.26 -9.36 5.54
CA ILE A 113 12.27 -9.71 6.56
C ILE A 113 12.19 -8.59 7.61
N LYS A 114 10.96 -8.10 7.88
CA LYS A 114 10.69 -6.94 8.74
C LYS A 114 11.42 -5.67 8.26
N GLY A 115 11.34 -5.41 6.96
CA GLY A 115 12.07 -4.35 6.30
C GLY A 115 11.75 -2.95 6.83
N ASP A 116 10.49 -2.67 7.19
CA ASP A 116 10.06 -1.40 7.76
C ASP A 116 10.72 -1.08 9.12
N ALA A 117 11.06 -2.10 9.91
CA ALA A 117 11.79 -1.94 11.18
C ALA A 117 13.31 -1.88 11.01
N LYS A 118 13.84 -2.34 9.88
CA LYS A 118 15.29 -2.48 9.63
C LYS A 118 15.85 -1.47 8.63
N SER A 119 15.01 -0.83 7.83
CA SER A 119 15.41 0.07 6.77
C SER A 119 14.54 1.31 6.73
N ILE A 120 15.17 2.48 6.88
CA ILE A 120 14.51 3.80 6.76
C ILE A 120 13.77 3.91 5.42
N SER A 121 14.34 3.39 4.35
CA SER A 121 13.79 3.53 3.01
C SER A 121 12.58 2.64 2.76
N ILE A 122 12.54 1.43 3.34
CA ILE A 122 11.35 0.56 3.29
C ILE A 122 10.24 1.19 4.14
N GLY A 123 10.60 1.77 5.30
CA GLY A 123 9.66 2.55 6.11
C GLY A 123 9.05 3.72 5.35
N ALA A 124 9.84 4.43 4.54
CA ALA A 124 9.35 5.51 3.69
C ALA A 124 8.34 5.01 2.65
N ALA A 125 8.64 3.92 1.95
CA ALA A 125 7.72 3.31 0.99
C ALA A 125 6.42 2.85 1.66
N SER A 126 6.50 2.26 2.86
CA SER A 126 5.35 1.85 3.66
C SER A 126 4.44 3.03 4.02
N ILE A 127 5.02 4.16 4.44
CA ILE A 127 4.27 5.38 4.79
C ILE A 127 3.55 5.93 3.55
N VAL A 128 4.22 6.04 2.41
CA VAL A 128 3.60 6.56 1.18
C VAL A 128 2.47 5.65 0.72
N ALA A 129 2.66 4.34 0.72
CA ALA A 129 1.61 3.38 0.35
C ALA A 129 0.41 3.48 1.31
N LYS A 130 0.67 3.54 2.62
CA LYS A 130 -0.37 3.61 3.65
C LYS A 130 -1.19 4.89 3.56
N VAL A 131 -0.54 6.05 3.48
CA VAL A 131 -1.23 7.35 3.40
C VAL A 131 -2.02 7.45 2.09
N THR A 132 -1.45 7.02 0.97
CA THR A 132 -2.14 7.01 -0.33
C THR A 132 -3.43 6.20 -0.27
N ARG A 133 -3.36 4.96 0.23
CA ARG A 133 -4.54 4.10 0.31
C ARG A 133 -5.57 4.62 1.32
N ASP A 134 -5.15 5.08 2.48
CA ASP A 134 -6.06 5.61 3.50
C ASP A 134 -6.86 6.82 2.98
N ARG A 135 -6.21 7.72 2.23
CA ARG A 135 -6.89 8.87 1.58
C ARG A 135 -7.91 8.40 0.55
N MET A 136 -7.60 7.39 -0.26
CA MET A 136 -8.56 6.80 -1.19
C MET A 136 -9.78 6.23 -0.46
N MET A 137 -9.58 5.54 0.67
CA MET A 137 -10.69 4.96 1.43
C MET A 137 -11.57 6.02 2.09
N VAL A 138 -11.01 7.16 2.50
CA VAL A 138 -11.79 8.31 2.97
C VAL A 138 -12.67 8.89 1.85
N GLU A 139 -12.14 9.00 0.64
CA GLU A 139 -12.93 9.44 -0.53
C GLU A 139 -14.04 8.43 -0.85
N TYR A 140 -13.76 7.14 -0.80
CA TYR A 140 -14.78 6.09 -1.01
C TYR A 140 -15.87 6.11 0.06
N ASP A 141 -15.58 6.53 1.29
CA ASP A 141 -16.61 6.70 2.32
C ASP A 141 -17.63 7.78 1.95
N ASN A 142 -17.19 8.84 1.27
CA ASN A 142 -18.07 9.88 0.76
C ASN A 142 -18.93 9.39 -0.44
N ILE A 143 -18.37 8.55 -1.30
CA ILE A 143 -19.06 8.01 -2.49
C ILE A 143 -20.01 6.87 -2.10
N TYR A 144 -19.60 6.01 -1.19
CA TYR A 144 -20.33 4.84 -0.72
C TYR A 144 -20.48 4.87 0.81
N PRO A 145 -21.34 5.76 1.34
CA PRO A 145 -21.52 5.88 2.79
C PRO A 145 -22.19 4.64 3.40
N GLY A 146 -21.99 4.46 4.69
CA GLY A 146 -22.65 3.40 5.47
C GLY A 146 -21.76 2.20 5.80
N TYR A 147 -20.59 2.07 5.20
CA TYR A 147 -19.65 0.97 5.47
C TYR A 147 -18.54 1.36 6.46
N GLY A 148 -18.38 2.63 6.77
CA GLY A 148 -17.35 3.15 7.68
C GLY A 148 -15.94 3.13 7.09
N PHE A 149 -15.80 3.29 5.76
CA PHE A 149 -14.51 3.22 5.08
C PHE A 149 -13.48 4.25 5.54
N ALA A 150 -13.94 5.43 5.96
CA ALA A 150 -13.06 6.46 6.52
C ALA A 150 -12.38 6.01 7.83
N SER A 151 -13.05 5.16 8.61
CA SER A 151 -12.53 4.61 9.87
C SER A 151 -11.81 3.29 9.64
N ASN A 152 -12.48 2.29 9.08
CA ASN A 152 -11.97 0.92 8.95
C ASN A 152 -11.03 0.71 7.74
N LYS A 153 -10.96 1.66 6.81
CA LYS A 153 -10.14 1.59 5.58
C LYS A 153 -10.41 0.34 4.72
N GLY A 154 -11.63 -0.18 4.81
CA GLY A 154 -12.06 -1.38 4.09
C GLY A 154 -11.75 -2.70 4.81
N TYR A 155 -11.11 -2.69 5.97
CA TYR A 155 -10.89 -3.90 6.76
C TYR A 155 -12.20 -4.42 7.37
N GLY A 156 -12.26 -5.73 7.60
CA GLY A 156 -13.45 -6.43 8.11
C GLY A 156 -13.69 -6.21 9.60
N SER A 157 -13.89 -4.96 10.02
CA SER A 157 -14.36 -4.64 11.36
C SER A 157 -15.79 -5.16 11.58
N ALA A 158 -16.19 -5.31 12.84
CA ALA A 158 -17.56 -5.74 13.16
C ALA A 158 -18.62 -4.81 12.55
N GLU A 159 -18.36 -3.51 12.53
CA GLU A 159 -19.22 -2.51 11.90
C GLU A 159 -19.32 -2.70 10.39
N HIS A 160 -18.16 -2.90 9.71
CA HIS A 160 -18.12 -3.13 8.27
C HIS A 160 -18.86 -4.42 7.87
N ILE A 161 -18.64 -5.52 8.60
CA ILE A 161 -19.34 -6.79 8.36
C ILE A 161 -20.85 -6.66 8.62
N LYS A 162 -21.24 -5.89 9.65
CA LYS A 162 -22.66 -5.59 9.92
C LYS A 162 -23.28 -4.83 8.75
N ALA A 163 -22.62 -3.78 8.28
CA ALA A 163 -23.07 -3.00 7.13
C ALA A 163 -23.24 -3.88 5.87
N LEU A 164 -22.27 -4.76 5.58
CA LEU A 164 -22.38 -5.71 4.47
C LEU A 164 -23.64 -6.57 4.54
N LYS A 165 -24.01 -7.05 5.73
CA LYS A 165 -25.20 -7.87 5.93
C LYS A 165 -26.51 -7.09 5.81
N GLU A 166 -26.50 -5.82 6.20
CA GLU A 166 -27.72 -4.98 6.24
C GLU A 166 -28.02 -4.32 4.89
N ILE A 167 -26.98 -3.79 4.22
CA ILE A 167 -27.15 -2.99 2.99
C ILE A 167 -26.51 -3.63 1.74
N GLY A 168 -25.87 -4.80 1.89
CA GLY A 168 -25.20 -5.48 0.78
C GLY A 168 -23.85 -4.88 0.40
N PRO A 169 -23.14 -5.44 -0.59
CA PRO A 169 -21.84 -4.94 -1.00
C PRO A 169 -21.93 -3.64 -1.83
N SER A 170 -20.96 -2.76 -1.64
CA SER A 170 -20.74 -1.61 -2.53
C SER A 170 -19.98 -2.04 -3.79
N PRO A 171 -19.93 -1.17 -4.83
CA PRO A 171 -19.17 -1.45 -6.06
C PRO A 171 -17.68 -1.70 -5.88
N ILE A 172 -17.08 -1.31 -4.77
CA ILE A 172 -15.64 -1.50 -4.52
C ILE A 172 -15.31 -2.69 -3.61
N HIS A 173 -16.30 -3.48 -3.20
CA HIS A 173 -16.04 -4.70 -2.45
C HIS A 173 -15.41 -5.78 -3.32
N ARG A 174 -14.51 -6.55 -2.72
CA ARG A 174 -13.87 -7.71 -3.36
C ARG A 174 -14.79 -8.92 -3.23
N ALA A 175 -15.44 -9.29 -4.31
CA ALA A 175 -16.41 -10.40 -4.30
C ALA A 175 -15.80 -11.70 -3.75
N SER A 176 -14.54 -11.98 -4.11
CA SER A 176 -13.81 -13.14 -3.62
C SER A 176 -13.52 -13.15 -2.11
N PHE A 177 -13.61 -11.98 -1.45
CA PHE A 177 -13.31 -11.83 -0.01
C PHE A 177 -14.55 -11.84 0.86
N ILE A 178 -15.72 -11.54 0.31
CA ILE A 178 -16.95 -11.30 1.08
C ILE A 178 -17.97 -12.43 1.05
N HIS A 179 -17.77 -13.46 0.24
CA HIS A 179 -18.73 -14.56 0.04
C HIS A 179 -19.12 -15.30 1.33
N ASN A 180 -18.30 -15.22 2.39
CA ASN A 180 -18.62 -15.82 3.69
C ASN A 180 -19.45 -14.90 4.60
N PHE A 181 -19.69 -13.67 4.22
CA PHE A 181 -20.39 -12.67 5.04
C PHE A 181 -21.78 -12.31 4.52
N ILE A 182 -22.09 -12.67 3.27
CA ILE A 182 -23.35 -12.36 2.57
C ILE A 182 -24.00 -13.60 2.01
#